data_f0f1188bc116ca74585ba2028590ebb6
#
_entry.id   f0f1188bc116ca74585ba2028590ebb6
#
_cell.length_a   1.000
_cell.length_b   1.000
_cell.length_c   1.000
_cell.angle_alpha   90.00
_cell.angle_beta   90.00
_cell.angle_gamma   90.00
#
_symmetry.space_group_name_H-M   'P 1'
#
loop_
_entity.id
_entity.type
_entity.pdbx_description
1 polymer ?
#
loop_
_entity_poly.entity_id
_entity_poly.type
_entity_poly.pdbx_seq_one_letter_code
_entity_poly.pdbx_strand_id
1 'polypeptide(L)'
;MCIRDSEKIYGIKPLKLEDIVEEYLDYGKRLSKHVVDCARTIHAASKNKKNILFEGAQGTLLDLDHGTYPFVTSSNPISGGACIGAGVGPTLIDRVIGVAKAYTTRVGEGPFPTELQGSINDQLCDRAVSYTHLTLPTTVRV
;
A
#
# COMPACT_ATOMS: atom_id res chain seq x y z
N MET A 1 -13.52 -12.78 13.32
CA MET A 1 -14.52 -13.84 13.10
C MET A 1 -13.94 -15.14 13.62
N CYS A 2 -14.65 -15.82 14.51
CA CYS A 2 -14.17 -17.04 15.18
C CYS A 2 -14.53 -18.27 14.30
N ILE A 3 -13.67 -19.29 14.23
CA ILE A 3 -13.94 -20.55 13.51
C ILE A 3 -15.27 -21.16 13.98
N ARG A 4 -15.56 -21.07 15.29
CA ARG A 4 -16.81 -21.54 15.90
C ARG A 4 -18.04 -20.82 15.36
N ASP A 5 -17.93 -19.53 15.04
CA ASP A 5 -19.04 -18.75 14.48
C ASP A 5 -19.29 -19.15 13.04
N SER A 6 -18.24 -19.41 12.27
CA SER A 6 -18.35 -19.89 10.89
C SER A 6 -19.09 -21.22 10.81
N GLU A 7 -18.80 -22.16 11.71
CA GLU A 7 -19.48 -23.47 11.75
C GLU A 7 -20.93 -23.34 12.22
N LYS A 8 -21.17 -22.64 13.36
CA LYS A 8 -22.50 -22.62 13.99
C LYS A 8 -23.49 -21.66 13.33
N ILE A 9 -23.00 -20.53 12.79
CA ILE A 9 -23.87 -19.50 12.20
C ILE A 9 -24.02 -19.73 10.70
N TYR A 10 -22.91 -20.06 10.00
CA TYR A 10 -22.89 -20.13 8.55
C TYR A 10 -22.91 -21.58 8.01
N GLY A 11 -22.82 -22.59 8.88
CA GLY A 11 -22.79 -24.00 8.47
C GLY A 11 -21.57 -24.37 7.63
N ILE A 12 -20.51 -23.58 7.67
CA ILE A 12 -19.27 -23.81 6.90
C ILE A 12 -18.42 -24.83 7.64
N LYS A 13 -17.95 -25.84 6.94
CA LYS A 13 -17.05 -26.85 7.51
C LYS A 13 -15.81 -26.17 8.08
N PRO A 14 -15.45 -26.41 9.35
CA PRO A 14 -14.29 -25.81 9.96
C PRO A 14 -13.00 -26.26 9.26
N LEU A 15 -12.05 -25.34 9.17
CA LEU A 15 -10.71 -25.67 8.71
C LEU A 15 -10.00 -26.55 9.75
N LYS A 16 -9.30 -27.55 9.30
CA LYS A 16 -8.48 -28.38 10.18
C LYS A 16 -7.14 -27.70 10.42
N LEU A 17 -6.71 -27.68 11.66
CA LEU A 17 -5.43 -27.06 12.05
C LEU A 17 -4.24 -27.72 11.33
N GLU A 18 -4.29 -29.03 11.23
CA GLU A 18 -3.22 -29.84 10.62
C GLU A 18 -3.01 -29.45 9.14
N ASP A 19 -4.09 -29.30 8.39
CA ASP A 19 -4.05 -28.92 6.97
C ASP A 19 -3.43 -27.54 6.80
N ILE A 20 -3.80 -26.57 7.65
CA ILE A 20 -3.23 -25.21 7.64
C ILE A 20 -1.74 -25.25 7.99
N VAL A 21 -1.38 -25.96 9.05
CA VAL A 21 0.02 -26.05 9.49
C VAL A 21 0.90 -26.67 8.42
N GLU A 22 0.47 -27.76 7.80
CA GLU A 22 1.22 -28.43 6.73
C GLU A 22 1.43 -27.49 5.53
N GLU A 23 0.36 -26.84 5.04
CA GLU A 23 0.42 -25.91 3.93
C GLU A 23 1.39 -24.74 4.21
N TYR A 24 1.25 -24.11 5.37
CA TYR A 24 2.08 -22.93 5.71
C TYR A 24 3.53 -23.29 6.04
N LEU A 25 3.79 -24.50 6.54
CA LEU A 25 5.15 -24.99 6.69
C LEU A 25 5.81 -25.26 5.33
N ASP A 26 5.07 -25.74 4.33
CA ASP A 26 5.58 -25.87 2.97
C ASP A 26 5.90 -24.48 2.37
N TYR A 27 5.00 -23.50 2.51
CA TYR A 27 5.28 -22.13 2.10
C TYR A 27 6.53 -21.57 2.79
N GLY A 28 6.68 -21.80 4.09
CA GLY A 28 7.86 -21.39 4.84
C GLY A 28 9.15 -21.98 4.27
N LYS A 29 9.18 -23.27 3.95
CA LYS A 29 10.33 -23.95 3.33
C LYS A 29 10.66 -23.36 1.96
N ARG A 30 9.64 -23.11 1.12
CA ARG A 30 9.82 -22.54 -0.22
C ARG A 30 10.30 -21.11 -0.19
N LEU A 31 9.81 -20.30 0.75
CA LEU A 31 10.12 -18.88 0.88
C LEU A 31 11.42 -18.61 1.66
N SER A 32 11.89 -19.55 2.47
CA SER A 32 13.05 -19.35 3.34
C SER A 32 14.30 -18.82 2.61
N LYS A 33 14.54 -19.28 1.39
CA LYS A 33 15.66 -18.81 0.54
C LYS A 33 15.55 -17.36 0.08
N HIS A 34 14.38 -16.74 0.21
CA HIS A 34 14.12 -15.35 -0.17
C HIS A 34 14.10 -14.41 1.04
N VAL A 35 14.21 -14.94 2.26
CA VAL A 35 14.27 -14.15 3.49
C VAL A 35 15.71 -13.71 3.70
N VAL A 36 15.93 -12.39 3.63
CA VAL A 36 17.26 -11.79 3.76
C VAL A 36 17.19 -10.53 4.61
N ASP A 37 18.33 -10.07 5.12
CA ASP A 37 18.48 -8.74 5.67
C ASP A 37 18.46 -7.71 4.51
N CYS A 38 17.31 -7.04 4.34
CA CYS A 38 17.09 -6.09 3.26
C CYS A 38 18.06 -4.90 3.33
N ALA A 39 18.29 -4.34 4.51
CA ALA A 39 19.17 -3.19 4.69
C ALA A 39 20.60 -3.53 4.25
N ARG A 40 21.11 -4.68 4.68
CA ARG A 40 22.42 -5.17 4.28
C ARG A 40 22.52 -5.44 2.78
N THR A 41 21.46 -6.02 2.19
CA THR A 41 21.42 -6.33 0.76
C THR A 41 21.44 -5.05 -0.08
N ILE A 42 20.63 -4.05 0.30
CA ILE A 42 20.57 -2.75 -0.36
C ILE A 42 21.89 -2.01 -0.23
N HIS A 43 22.48 -2.00 0.95
CA HIS A 43 23.79 -1.37 1.15
C HIS A 43 24.87 -2.00 0.29
N ALA A 44 24.91 -3.32 0.16
CA ALA A 44 25.84 -4.01 -0.73
C ALA A 44 25.60 -3.67 -2.21
N ALA A 45 24.34 -3.57 -2.63
CA ALA A 45 23.97 -3.17 -3.99
C ALA A 45 24.42 -1.73 -4.28
N SER A 46 24.22 -0.81 -3.34
CA SER A 46 24.65 0.59 -3.45
C SER A 46 26.19 0.70 -3.56
N LYS A 47 26.93 0.01 -2.71
CA LYS A 47 28.41 -0.05 -2.81
C LYS A 47 28.89 -0.56 -4.16
N ASN A 48 28.17 -1.48 -4.76
CA ASN A 48 28.46 -2.02 -6.08
C ASN A 48 27.88 -1.15 -7.22
N LYS A 49 27.46 0.08 -6.93
CA LYS A 49 26.92 1.07 -7.89
C LYS A 49 25.77 0.53 -8.74
N LYS A 50 24.95 -0.33 -8.17
CA LYS A 50 23.73 -0.83 -8.83
C LYS A 50 22.63 0.20 -8.72
N ASN A 51 21.80 0.29 -9.76
CA ASN A 51 20.56 1.07 -9.71
C ASN A 51 19.56 0.37 -8.82
N ILE A 52 18.98 1.11 -7.87
CA ILE A 52 18.01 0.63 -6.91
C ILE A 52 16.75 1.48 -7.07
N LEU A 53 15.61 0.83 -7.28
CA LEU A 53 14.31 1.47 -7.32
C LEU A 53 13.55 1.14 -6.04
N PHE A 54 13.14 2.17 -5.31
CA PHE A 54 12.18 2.05 -4.22
C PHE A 54 10.80 2.40 -4.76
N GLU A 55 9.90 1.44 -4.73
CA GLU A 55 8.52 1.64 -5.16
C GLU A 55 7.61 1.62 -3.93
N GLY A 56 6.91 2.74 -3.71
CA GLY A 56 5.90 2.85 -2.66
C GLY A 56 4.53 2.39 -3.13
N ALA A 57 3.60 2.33 -2.20
CA ALA A 57 2.19 2.08 -2.45
C ALA A 57 1.34 3.18 -1.81
N GLN A 58 0.02 3.12 -1.96
CA GLN A 58 -0.94 4.12 -1.44
C GLN A 58 -0.71 5.52 -2.02
N GLY A 59 -0.71 6.54 -1.16
CA GLY A 59 -0.51 7.93 -1.58
C GLY A 59 -0.23 8.85 -0.39
N THR A 60 0.29 10.02 -0.66
CA THR A 60 0.73 10.98 0.35
C THR A 60 -0.37 11.35 1.35
N LEU A 61 -1.63 11.47 0.91
CA LEU A 61 -2.75 11.80 1.81
C LEU A 61 -3.10 10.67 2.78
N LEU A 62 -2.58 9.46 2.57
CA LEU A 62 -2.74 8.31 3.47
C LEU A 62 -1.54 8.12 4.41
N ASP A 63 -0.53 8.99 4.34
CA ASP A 63 0.63 8.92 5.24
C ASP A 63 0.21 9.13 6.70
N LEU A 64 0.76 8.31 7.60
CA LEU A 64 0.40 8.32 9.01
C LEU A 64 0.68 9.68 9.67
N ASP A 65 1.79 10.32 9.32
CA ASP A 65 2.26 11.55 9.95
C ASP A 65 1.85 12.80 9.16
N HIS A 66 1.80 12.72 7.84
CA HIS A 66 1.61 13.85 6.93
C HIS A 66 0.30 13.79 6.13
N GLY A 67 -0.46 12.72 6.29
CA GLY A 67 -1.75 12.53 5.62
C GLY A 67 -2.94 13.13 6.35
N THR A 68 -4.12 12.68 5.98
CA THR A 68 -5.41 13.15 6.51
C THR A 68 -5.85 12.35 7.74
N TYR A 69 -5.04 12.36 8.79
CA TYR A 69 -5.34 11.65 10.03
C TYR A 69 -6.74 12.01 10.58
N PRO A 70 -7.54 11.07 11.09
CA PRO A 70 -7.24 9.65 11.33
C PRO A 70 -7.47 8.72 10.10
N PHE A 71 -7.82 9.26 8.95
CA PHE A 71 -8.13 8.52 7.73
C PHE A 71 -6.86 8.25 6.91
N VAL A 72 -5.95 7.47 7.50
CA VAL A 72 -4.61 7.19 6.98
C VAL A 72 -4.32 5.69 6.98
N THR A 73 -3.22 5.28 6.36
CA THR A 73 -2.67 3.93 6.53
C THR A 73 -1.74 3.86 7.74
N SER A 74 -1.39 2.67 8.19
CA SER A 74 -0.44 2.44 9.29
C SER A 74 1.04 2.51 8.84
N SER A 75 1.33 3.23 7.77
CA SER A 75 2.66 3.33 7.17
C SER A 75 2.93 4.74 6.65
N ASN A 76 4.18 4.98 6.23
CA ASN A 76 4.61 6.22 5.62
C ASN A 76 4.84 6.03 4.10
N PRO A 77 3.82 6.20 3.25
CA PRO A 77 3.95 6.08 1.79
C PRO A 77 4.67 7.24 1.10
N ILE A 78 5.02 8.30 1.83
CA ILE A 78 5.89 9.37 1.31
C ILE A 78 7.32 8.87 1.08
N SER A 79 8.12 9.61 0.32
CA SER A 79 9.49 9.20 -0.04
C SER A 79 10.41 8.90 1.15
N GLY A 80 10.22 9.60 2.27
CA GLY A 80 10.94 9.31 3.53
C GLY A 80 10.68 7.92 4.08
N GLY A 81 9.53 7.34 3.80
CA GLY A 81 9.18 5.98 4.21
C GLY A 81 10.09 4.90 3.62
N ALA A 82 10.70 5.16 2.44
CA ALA A 82 11.70 4.28 1.87
C ALA A 82 12.94 4.13 2.77
N CYS A 83 13.37 5.21 3.40
CA CYS A 83 14.50 5.18 4.33
C CYS A 83 14.21 4.33 5.55
N ILE A 84 13.02 4.49 6.14
CA ILE A 84 12.59 3.74 7.32
C ILE A 84 12.37 2.27 6.98
N GLY A 85 11.59 1.99 5.93
CA GLY A 85 11.21 0.64 5.56
C GLY A 85 12.36 -0.22 5.03
N ALA A 86 13.31 0.39 4.33
CA ALA A 86 14.46 -0.31 3.75
C ALA A 86 15.74 -0.21 4.61
N GLY A 87 15.74 0.57 5.69
CA GLY A 87 16.90 0.76 6.56
C GLY A 87 18.07 1.47 5.88
N VAL A 88 17.79 2.44 5.01
CA VAL A 88 18.80 3.22 4.29
C VAL A 88 18.83 4.67 4.73
N GLY A 89 20.01 5.29 4.72
CA GLY A 89 20.13 6.71 5.01
C GLY A 89 19.54 7.57 3.89
N PRO A 90 18.98 8.76 4.20
CA PRO A 90 18.38 9.64 3.20
C PRO A 90 19.38 10.10 2.12
N THR A 91 20.67 10.15 2.43
CA THR A 91 21.74 10.50 1.48
C THR A 91 22.00 9.45 0.42
N LEU A 92 21.39 8.26 0.53
CA LEU A 92 21.44 7.21 -0.49
C LEU A 92 20.30 7.35 -1.51
N ILE A 93 19.40 8.29 -1.34
CA ILE A 93 18.33 8.57 -2.29
C ILE A 93 18.78 9.67 -3.23
N ASP A 94 19.14 9.31 -4.45
CA ASP A 94 19.63 10.26 -5.46
C ASP A 94 18.49 11.05 -6.10
N ARG A 95 17.30 10.42 -6.23
CA ARG A 95 16.19 11.01 -6.96
C ARG A 95 14.84 10.50 -6.41
N VAL A 96 13.89 11.41 -6.32
CA VAL A 96 12.49 11.11 -6.00
C VAL A 96 11.63 11.41 -7.22
N ILE A 97 10.74 10.47 -7.56
CA ILE A 97 9.79 10.61 -8.66
C ILE A 97 8.39 10.55 -8.06
N GLY A 98 7.63 11.62 -8.25
CA GLY A 98 6.22 11.67 -7.90
C GLY A 98 5.37 11.13 -9.05
N VAL A 99 4.45 10.22 -8.74
CA VAL A 99 3.46 9.72 -9.69
C VAL A 99 2.10 10.23 -9.27
N ALA A 100 1.45 10.96 -10.17
CA ALA A 100 0.09 11.46 -9.97
C ALA A 100 -0.87 10.80 -10.95
N LYS A 101 -2.06 10.45 -10.48
CA LYS A 101 -3.13 9.98 -11.37
C LYS A 101 -3.68 11.13 -12.22
N ALA A 102 -4.19 10.81 -13.40
CA ALA A 102 -4.91 11.77 -14.23
C ALA A 102 -6.20 12.28 -13.56
N TYR A 103 -6.78 11.50 -12.68
CA TYR A 103 -7.82 11.87 -11.73
C TYR A 103 -7.56 11.15 -10.39
N THR A 104 -7.77 11.85 -9.29
CA THR A 104 -7.53 11.28 -7.97
C THR A 104 -8.75 10.46 -7.54
N THR A 105 -8.49 9.38 -6.84
CA THR A 105 -9.52 8.50 -6.29
C THR A 105 -9.29 8.31 -4.80
N ARG A 106 -10.38 8.21 -4.04
CA ARG A 106 -10.33 7.83 -2.63
C ARG A 106 -11.32 6.71 -2.38
N VAL A 107 -10.89 5.73 -1.59
CA VAL A 107 -11.74 4.65 -1.08
C VAL A 107 -11.81 4.81 0.44
N GLY A 108 -13.01 4.65 0.99
CA GLY A 108 -13.25 4.85 2.42
C GLY A 108 -13.53 6.31 2.79
N GLU A 109 -13.57 6.58 4.07
CA GLU A 109 -13.89 7.88 4.64
C GLU A 109 -12.69 8.83 4.64
N GLY A 110 -12.96 10.10 4.93
CA GLY A 110 -11.95 11.13 5.11
C GLY A 110 -12.15 12.33 4.18
N PRO A 111 -11.40 13.41 4.40
CA PRO A 111 -11.54 14.62 3.62
C PRO A 111 -11.14 14.41 2.15
N PHE A 112 -11.99 14.91 1.27
CA PHE A 112 -11.77 14.91 -0.17
C PHE A 112 -12.29 16.22 -0.76
N PRO A 113 -11.61 17.37 -0.52
CA PRO A 113 -12.13 18.71 -0.78
C PRO A 113 -12.48 19.00 -2.24
N THR A 114 -11.87 18.27 -3.16
CA THR A 114 -12.06 18.45 -4.62
C THR A 114 -12.92 17.34 -5.22
N GLU A 115 -13.72 16.66 -4.41
CA GLU A 115 -14.61 15.61 -4.87
C GLU A 115 -15.57 16.12 -5.95
N LEU A 116 -15.67 15.39 -7.04
CA LEU A 116 -16.60 15.71 -8.11
C LEU A 116 -18.02 15.32 -7.71
N GLN A 117 -18.99 16.10 -8.18
CA GLN A 117 -20.41 15.82 -8.01
C GLN A 117 -21.13 15.87 -9.36
N GLY A 118 -22.27 15.16 -9.43
CA GLY A 118 -23.12 15.15 -10.62
C GLY A 118 -22.62 14.23 -11.74
N SER A 119 -23.10 14.48 -12.95
CA SER A 119 -22.97 13.57 -14.09
C SER A 119 -21.52 13.21 -14.49
N ILE A 120 -20.56 14.09 -14.25
CA ILE A 120 -19.15 13.80 -14.54
C ILE A 120 -18.61 12.77 -13.54
N ASN A 121 -18.95 12.90 -12.26
CA ASN A 121 -18.61 11.91 -11.26
C ASN A 121 -19.20 10.55 -11.62
N ASP A 122 -20.48 10.51 -11.97
CA ASP A 122 -21.20 9.27 -12.31
C ASP A 122 -20.55 8.56 -13.52
N GLN A 123 -20.22 9.31 -14.57
CA GLN A 123 -19.52 8.77 -15.73
C GLN A 123 -18.12 8.23 -15.42
N LEU A 124 -17.40 8.86 -14.50
CA LEU A 124 -16.08 8.40 -14.08
C LEU A 124 -16.20 7.16 -13.17
N CYS A 125 -17.16 7.14 -12.25
CA CYS A 125 -17.42 5.99 -11.39
C CYS A 125 -17.82 4.75 -12.19
N ASP A 126 -18.66 4.90 -13.21
CA ASP A 126 -19.09 3.81 -14.08
C ASP A 126 -17.92 3.18 -14.87
N ARG A 127 -16.91 3.98 -15.19
CA ARG A 127 -15.72 3.53 -15.93
C ARG A 127 -14.57 3.10 -15.04
N ALA A 128 -14.48 3.67 -13.85
CA ALA A 128 -13.44 3.37 -12.86
C ALA A 128 -13.95 2.30 -11.91
N VAL A 129 -13.68 1.05 -12.21
CA VAL A 129 -14.11 -0.11 -11.40
C VAL A 129 -13.74 0.07 -9.93
N SER A 130 -14.75 0.14 -9.05
CA SER A 130 -14.63 0.06 -7.57
C SER A 130 -14.18 1.31 -6.82
N TYR A 131 -14.36 2.53 -7.33
CA TYR A 131 -14.06 3.75 -6.56
C TYR A 131 -15.33 4.47 -6.12
N THR A 132 -15.35 4.90 -4.84
CA THR A 132 -16.49 5.60 -4.25
C THR A 132 -16.40 7.13 -4.39
N HIS A 133 -15.17 7.67 -4.49
CA HIS A 133 -14.92 9.11 -4.57
C HIS A 133 -13.88 9.42 -5.64
N LEU A 134 -14.17 10.39 -6.48
CA LEU A 134 -13.31 10.81 -7.59
C LEU A 134 -13.16 12.33 -7.65
N THR A 135 -12.01 12.78 -8.12
CA THR A 135 -11.74 14.19 -8.46
C THR A 135 -10.82 14.31 -9.66
N LEU A 136 -10.97 15.35 -10.44
CA LEU A 136 -9.99 15.74 -11.45
C LEU A 136 -8.82 16.48 -10.78
N PRO A 137 -7.60 16.39 -11.32
CA PRO A 137 -6.46 17.11 -10.77
C PRO A 137 -6.73 18.62 -10.85
N THR A 138 -6.80 19.26 -9.70
CA THR A 138 -6.69 20.70 -9.59
C THR A 138 -5.24 21.09 -9.82
N THR A 139 -4.99 21.93 -10.82
CA THR A 139 -3.63 22.42 -11.08
C THR A 139 -3.18 23.27 -9.90
N VAL A 140 -2.43 22.69 -9.00
CA VAL A 140 -1.70 23.47 -7.99
C VAL A 140 -0.44 23.96 -8.68
N ARG A 141 -0.40 25.27 -9.01
CA ARG A 141 0.88 25.91 -9.34
C ARG A 141 1.66 26.01 -8.02
N VAL A 142 2.73 25.29 -7.92
CA VAL A 142 3.77 25.49 -6.92
C VAL A 142 4.64 26.65 -7.37
#